data_a9a5aafb91f49b312a89de621c2f551d
#
_entry.id   a9a5aafb91f49b312a89de621c2f551d
#
_cell.length_a   1.000
_cell.length_b   1.000
_cell.length_c   1.000
_cell.angle_alpha   90.00
_cell.angle_beta   90.00
_cell.angle_gamma   90.00
#
_symmetry.space_group_name_H-M   'P 1'
#
loop_
_entity.id
_entity.type
_entity.pdbx_description
1 polymer ?
#
loop_
_entity_poly.entity_id
_entity_poly.type
_entity_poly.pdbx_seq_one_letter_code
_entity_poly.pdbx_strand_id
1 'polypeptide(L)'
;MGASVPSEVTWMNGVVAQFHTDFPAYAKTKVNVVWVPWTSRTTDWNGALASGKNAPDITELGNTDTPTEASLGVLANVSSYVDSWSAKPGIVTGMLANDTQNGSVYAVPWFGGVRGVWYRTDQFKAAGITSPPTTWAQLATDAQKLMAKFPGTYGIDAITDDTNAFSSFIWGAGGQVATESNGTWTADLTSPADEAAIQYYVSLYRTDHLSPSKYIGQTELGNTGSTSGGANTDFGLGKLDMYIDGPWATATMPANSTDKANWASFPIPSENGPNSAPVFAGGSDLAIFKTSKYQQADWDLISVMDNTANSTSFANLQGFFPPYTAELTGGVYKTQKFMSGFATAAANSQVSPLNAKNWPTADTGKYFIIPDMLKALMNGAPLASTVAQANSQLQTVLNTGTES
;
A
#
# COMPACT_ATOMS: atom_id res chain seq x y z
N MET A 1 -1.06 8.45 -10.36
CA MET A 1 -2.49 8.01 -10.36
C MET A 1 -2.69 7.04 -11.51
N GLY A 2 -3.53 6.03 -11.33
CA GLY A 2 -3.83 5.05 -12.38
C GLY A 2 -4.34 5.65 -13.69
N ALA A 3 -4.80 4.82 -14.63
CA ALA A 3 -5.44 5.31 -15.84
C ALA A 3 -6.57 6.29 -15.48
N SER A 4 -6.69 7.39 -16.22
CA SER A 4 -7.63 8.47 -15.90
C SER A 4 -9.06 7.97 -15.64
N VAL A 5 -9.47 7.98 -14.38
CA VAL A 5 -10.84 7.67 -14.00
C VAL A 5 -11.67 8.95 -14.09
N PRO A 6 -12.88 8.95 -14.68
CA PRO A 6 -13.67 10.17 -14.88
C PRO A 6 -13.90 10.99 -13.60
N SER A 7 -14.06 10.36 -12.45
CA SER A 7 -14.22 11.03 -11.15
C SER A 7 -12.97 11.77 -10.71
N GLU A 8 -11.78 11.20 -10.91
CA GLU A 8 -10.50 11.84 -10.61
C GLU A 8 -10.24 13.03 -11.53
N VAL A 9 -10.52 12.87 -12.81
CA VAL A 9 -10.42 13.98 -13.78
C VAL A 9 -11.33 15.14 -13.37
N THR A 10 -12.56 14.85 -12.97
CA THR A 10 -13.51 15.86 -12.50
C THR A 10 -13.01 16.54 -11.24
N TRP A 11 -12.50 15.78 -10.28
CA TRP A 11 -11.90 16.29 -9.05
C TRP A 11 -10.73 17.23 -9.36
N MET A 12 -9.78 16.79 -10.18
CA MET A 12 -8.60 17.59 -10.54
C MET A 12 -8.95 18.87 -11.30
N ASN A 13 -9.96 18.85 -12.18
CA ASN A 13 -10.46 20.04 -12.83
C ASN A 13 -11.04 21.05 -11.82
N GLY A 14 -11.70 20.57 -10.77
CA GLY A 14 -12.17 21.40 -9.66
C GLY A 14 -11.02 22.03 -8.88
N VAL A 15 -9.98 21.26 -8.57
CA VAL A 15 -8.76 21.74 -7.91
C VAL A 15 -8.06 22.82 -8.73
N VAL A 16 -7.90 22.62 -10.05
CA VAL A 16 -7.28 23.62 -10.92
C VAL A 16 -8.10 24.90 -10.97
N ALA A 17 -9.44 24.81 -11.02
CA ALA A 17 -10.32 25.97 -10.99
C ALA A 17 -10.20 26.73 -9.64
N GLN A 18 -10.10 25.99 -8.52
CA GLN A 18 -9.87 26.59 -7.21
C GLN A 18 -8.50 27.26 -7.14
N PHE A 19 -7.43 26.59 -7.62
CA PHE A 19 -6.08 27.16 -7.68
C PHE A 19 -6.05 28.52 -8.41
N HIS A 20 -6.73 28.62 -9.56
CA HIS A 20 -6.83 29.88 -10.29
C HIS A 20 -7.61 30.97 -9.54
N THR A 21 -8.55 30.58 -8.68
CA THR A 21 -9.34 31.49 -7.86
C THR A 21 -8.54 31.96 -6.65
N ASP A 22 -7.90 31.05 -5.94
CA ASP A 22 -7.18 31.32 -4.71
C ASP A 22 -5.86 32.06 -4.98
N PHE A 23 -5.28 31.81 -6.16
CA PHE A 23 -4.03 32.43 -6.62
C PHE A 23 -4.21 33.19 -7.96
N PRO A 24 -4.80 34.40 -7.96
CA PRO A 24 -5.12 35.16 -9.18
C PRO A 24 -3.91 35.47 -10.08
N ALA A 25 -2.71 35.47 -9.53
CA ALA A 25 -1.47 35.62 -10.30
C ALA A 25 -1.31 34.49 -11.34
N TYR A 26 -1.89 33.33 -11.10
CA TYR A 26 -1.84 32.16 -11.97
C TYR A 26 -3.14 31.90 -12.74
N ALA A 27 -4.10 32.80 -12.72
CA ALA A 27 -5.43 32.63 -13.36
C ALA A 27 -5.37 32.25 -14.84
N LYS A 28 -4.25 32.51 -15.53
CA LYS A 28 -4.03 32.16 -16.93
C LYS A 28 -3.00 31.03 -17.13
N THR A 29 -2.45 30.50 -16.05
CA THR A 29 -1.47 29.41 -16.10
C THR A 29 -2.16 28.13 -16.52
N LYS A 30 -1.62 27.48 -17.54
CA LYS A 30 -2.12 26.18 -17.96
C LYS A 30 -1.50 25.10 -17.06
N VAL A 31 -2.35 24.40 -16.33
CA VAL A 31 -1.97 23.15 -15.62
C VAL A 31 -2.20 21.97 -16.56
N ASN A 32 -1.12 21.25 -16.89
CA ASN A 32 -1.19 20.09 -17.76
C ASN A 32 -1.11 18.82 -16.89
N VAL A 33 -2.23 18.13 -16.72
CA VAL A 33 -2.32 16.91 -15.90
C VAL A 33 -2.00 15.70 -16.76
N VAL A 34 -0.99 14.93 -16.35
CA VAL A 34 -0.57 13.68 -17.01
C VAL A 34 -0.95 12.50 -16.12
N TRP A 35 -1.74 11.60 -16.66
CA TRP A 35 -2.17 10.38 -15.98
C TRP A 35 -1.23 9.25 -16.34
N VAL A 36 -0.56 8.70 -15.33
CA VAL A 36 0.45 7.64 -15.49
C VAL A 36 -0.02 6.39 -14.75
N PRO A 37 -0.06 5.21 -15.39
CA PRO A 37 -0.37 3.96 -14.69
C PRO A 37 0.60 3.74 -13.53
N TRP A 38 0.07 3.34 -12.37
CA TRP A 38 0.89 3.13 -11.18
C TRP A 38 2.06 2.18 -11.42
N THR A 39 1.86 1.14 -12.22
CA THR A 39 2.85 0.11 -12.56
C THR A 39 4.01 0.62 -13.41
N SER A 40 3.84 1.72 -14.17
CA SER A 40 4.88 2.28 -15.05
C SER A 40 5.52 3.56 -14.48
N ARG A 41 5.00 4.10 -13.37
CA ARG A 41 5.36 5.43 -12.85
C ARG A 41 6.86 5.65 -12.71
N THR A 42 7.58 4.71 -12.09
CA THR A 42 9.03 4.84 -11.85
C THR A 42 9.82 4.86 -13.16
N THR A 43 9.44 4.03 -14.13
CA THR A 43 10.07 4.01 -15.46
C THR A 43 9.82 5.33 -16.19
N ASP A 44 8.60 5.86 -16.12
CA ASP A 44 8.22 7.10 -16.78
C ASP A 44 8.94 8.31 -16.17
N TRP A 45 9.08 8.37 -14.83
CA TRP A 45 9.87 9.41 -14.16
C TRP A 45 11.33 9.35 -14.53
N ASN A 46 11.95 8.18 -14.43
CA ASN A 46 13.37 8.02 -14.75
C ASN A 46 13.65 8.39 -16.21
N GLY A 47 12.78 8.02 -17.14
CA GLY A 47 12.88 8.40 -18.52
C GLY A 47 12.77 9.91 -18.74
N ALA A 48 11.80 10.57 -18.08
CA ALA A 48 11.60 12.01 -18.17
C ALA A 48 12.78 12.79 -17.56
N LEU A 49 13.25 12.39 -16.36
CA LEU A 49 14.38 13.01 -15.68
C LEU A 49 15.70 12.83 -16.47
N ALA A 50 15.97 11.61 -16.94
CA ALA A 50 17.18 11.32 -17.72
C ALA A 50 17.22 12.07 -19.07
N SER A 51 16.06 12.27 -19.70
CA SER A 51 15.99 13.02 -20.98
C SER A 51 16.18 14.52 -20.81
N GLY A 52 15.96 15.05 -19.60
CA GLY A 52 15.92 16.50 -19.31
C GLY A 52 14.80 17.22 -20.08
N LYS A 53 13.86 16.47 -20.65
CA LYS A 53 12.73 16.98 -21.43
C LYS A 53 11.44 16.43 -20.87
N ASN A 54 10.44 17.29 -20.72
CA ASN A 54 9.11 16.92 -20.24
C ASN A 54 9.11 16.27 -18.83
N ALA A 55 10.13 16.52 -18.00
CA ALA A 55 10.03 16.19 -16.60
C ALA A 55 8.83 16.94 -15.99
N PRO A 56 7.96 16.30 -15.22
CA PRO A 56 6.87 17.02 -14.56
C PRO A 56 7.42 18.02 -13.54
N ASP A 57 6.67 19.07 -13.24
CA ASP A 57 6.99 19.99 -12.15
C ASP A 57 6.60 19.38 -10.81
N ILE A 58 5.39 18.81 -10.73
CA ILE A 58 4.82 18.12 -9.57
C ILE A 58 4.61 16.65 -9.92
N THR A 59 4.79 15.77 -8.94
CA THR A 59 4.48 14.34 -9.07
C THR A 59 3.81 13.79 -7.84
N GLU A 60 2.97 12.76 -8.02
CA GLU A 60 2.62 11.81 -6.99
C GLU A 60 3.74 10.77 -6.87
N LEU A 61 4.15 10.48 -5.65
CA LEU A 61 5.11 9.42 -5.30
C LEU A 61 4.45 8.44 -4.33
N GLY A 62 4.79 7.16 -4.41
CA GLY A 62 4.52 6.24 -3.30
C GLY A 62 5.38 6.61 -2.10
N ASN A 63 4.83 6.50 -0.90
CA ASN A 63 5.58 6.82 0.31
C ASN A 63 6.81 5.93 0.53
N THR A 64 6.92 4.78 -0.14
CA THR A 64 8.13 3.96 -0.21
C THR A 64 9.17 4.49 -1.20
N ASP A 65 8.73 5.24 -2.21
CA ASP A 65 9.62 5.83 -3.24
C ASP A 65 10.23 7.15 -2.77
N THR A 66 9.49 7.93 -1.96
CA THR A 66 9.90 9.28 -1.52
C THR A 66 11.29 9.33 -0.86
N PRO A 67 11.66 8.45 0.09
CA PRO A 67 13.01 8.45 0.67
C PRO A 67 14.12 8.19 -0.36
N THR A 68 13.86 7.31 -1.32
CA THR A 68 14.81 7.01 -2.41
C THR A 68 15.01 8.22 -3.29
N GLU A 69 13.95 8.81 -3.79
CA GLU A 69 14.01 9.97 -4.72
C GLU A 69 14.61 11.21 -4.04
N ALA A 70 14.31 11.43 -2.76
CA ALA A 70 14.94 12.48 -1.95
C ALA A 70 16.46 12.25 -1.84
N SER A 71 16.90 11.01 -1.60
CA SER A 71 18.31 10.64 -1.49
C SER A 71 19.09 10.79 -2.79
N LEU A 72 18.43 10.60 -3.93
CA LEU A 72 18.99 10.82 -5.27
C LEU A 72 19.12 12.33 -5.60
N GLY A 73 18.51 13.19 -4.78
CA GLY A 73 18.58 14.64 -4.92
C GLY A 73 17.77 15.18 -6.10
N VAL A 74 16.77 14.44 -6.57
CA VAL A 74 15.89 14.83 -7.69
C VAL A 74 14.70 15.66 -7.23
N LEU A 75 14.35 15.62 -5.92
CA LEU A 75 13.25 16.37 -5.34
C LEU A 75 13.73 17.74 -4.81
N ALA A 76 12.84 18.72 -4.85
CA ALA A 76 13.05 20.03 -4.24
C ALA A 76 12.88 19.91 -2.71
N ASN A 77 13.69 20.68 -1.96
CA ASN A 77 13.47 20.87 -0.52
C ASN A 77 12.28 21.83 -0.33
N VAL A 78 11.19 21.33 0.24
CA VAL A 78 9.94 22.08 0.47
C VAL A 78 9.77 22.53 1.93
N SER A 79 10.79 22.36 2.79
CA SER A 79 10.72 22.66 4.22
C SER A 79 10.14 24.04 4.53
N SER A 80 10.60 25.10 3.84
CA SER A 80 10.14 26.45 4.08
C SER A 80 8.67 26.66 3.75
N TYR A 81 8.17 25.99 2.74
CA TYR A 81 6.77 25.99 2.37
C TYR A 81 5.93 25.26 3.43
N VAL A 82 6.35 24.05 3.81
CA VAL A 82 5.67 23.22 4.82
C VAL A 82 5.65 23.91 6.18
N ASP A 83 6.74 24.59 6.59
CA ASP A 83 6.81 25.30 7.87
C ASP A 83 5.82 26.46 7.98
N SER A 84 5.49 27.09 6.85
CA SER A 84 4.51 28.17 6.77
C SER A 84 3.09 27.70 6.44
N TRP A 85 2.91 26.41 6.17
CA TRP A 85 1.63 25.88 5.72
C TRP A 85 0.65 25.69 6.89
N SER A 86 -0.50 26.32 6.78
CA SER A 86 -1.53 26.31 7.85
C SER A 86 -2.10 24.91 8.13
N ALA A 87 -2.04 23.98 7.17
CA ALA A 87 -2.55 22.63 7.33
C ALA A 87 -1.55 21.68 8.02
N LYS A 88 -0.26 22.03 8.08
CA LYS A 88 0.80 21.20 8.69
C LYS A 88 0.44 20.64 10.07
N PRO A 89 -0.11 21.41 11.02
CA PRO A 89 -0.40 20.89 12.37
C PRO A 89 -1.44 19.76 12.39
N GLY A 90 -2.24 19.64 11.35
CA GLY A 90 -3.26 18.59 11.23
C GLY A 90 -2.75 17.28 10.64
N ILE A 91 -1.58 17.30 9.99
CA ILE A 91 -1.03 16.10 9.31
C ILE A 91 -0.62 15.04 10.33
N VAL A 92 -0.83 13.78 9.98
CA VAL A 92 -0.35 12.62 10.74
C VAL A 92 1.17 12.66 10.82
N THR A 93 1.72 12.81 12.01
CA THR A 93 3.15 13.03 12.23
C THR A 93 4.03 11.95 11.58
N GLY A 94 3.63 10.68 11.66
CA GLY A 94 4.39 9.57 11.08
C GLY A 94 4.47 9.62 9.56
N MET A 95 3.42 10.11 8.88
CA MET A 95 3.43 10.28 7.43
C MET A 95 4.42 11.40 7.02
N LEU A 96 4.34 12.57 7.64
CA LEU A 96 5.26 13.67 7.36
C LEU A 96 6.72 13.34 7.75
N ALA A 97 6.92 12.52 8.77
CA ALA A 97 8.25 12.05 9.13
C ALA A 97 8.90 11.19 8.05
N ASN A 98 8.11 10.41 7.31
CA ASN A 98 8.58 9.63 6.16
C ASN A 98 9.12 10.51 5.02
N ASP A 99 8.53 11.70 4.84
CA ASP A 99 8.89 12.66 3.79
C ASP A 99 10.07 13.56 4.19
N THR A 100 10.58 13.35 5.41
CA THR A 100 11.66 14.13 5.99
C THR A 100 12.97 13.33 5.97
N GLN A 101 13.98 13.84 5.27
CA GLN A 101 15.30 13.23 5.19
C GLN A 101 16.36 14.22 5.69
N ASN A 102 17.18 13.80 6.65
CA ASN A 102 18.23 14.63 7.24
C ASN A 102 17.72 16.02 7.71
N GLY A 103 16.52 16.07 8.29
CA GLY A 103 15.89 17.29 8.77
C GLY A 103 15.29 18.20 7.71
N SER A 104 15.26 17.78 6.44
CA SER A 104 14.63 18.50 5.34
C SER A 104 13.43 17.76 4.79
N VAL A 105 12.34 18.46 4.52
CA VAL A 105 11.10 17.93 3.94
C VAL A 105 11.18 17.98 2.42
N TYR A 106 10.86 16.87 1.75
CA TYR A 106 10.94 16.72 0.29
C TYR A 106 9.60 16.42 -0.38
N ALA A 107 8.60 16.04 0.38
CA ALA A 107 7.24 15.80 -0.09
C ALA A 107 6.24 16.12 1.02
N VAL A 108 4.96 16.08 0.71
CA VAL A 108 3.88 16.13 1.71
C VAL A 108 2.95 14.95 1.52
N PRO A 109 2.49 14.30 2.60
CA PRO A 109 1.56 13.18 2.51
C PRO A 109 0.23 13.64 1.91
N TRP A 110 -0.23 12.98 0.89
CA TRP A 110 -1.50 13.32 0.21
C TRP A 110 -2.66 12.42 0.63
N PHE A 111 -2.42 11.13 0.71
CA PHE A 111 -3.36 10.15 1.26
C PHE A 111 -2.62 8.92 1.76
N GLY A 112 -3.27 8.19 2.67
CA GLY A 112 -2.76 6.94 3.21
C GLY A 112 -3.71 5.79 2.98
N GLY A 113 -3.19 4.58 3.11
CA GLY A 113 -3.98 3.38 3.05
C GLY A 113 -3.31 2.23 3.79
N VAL A 114 -4.12 1.34 4.31
CA VAL A 114 -3.65 0.14 5.01
C VAL A 114 -4.36 -1.08 4.45
N ARG A 115 -3.75 -2.24 4.60
CA ARG A 115 -4.39 -3.50 4.27
C ARG A 115 -5.20 -4.04 5.45
N GLY A 116 -6.18 -4.84 5.11
CA GLY A 116 -7.02 -5.61 6.00
C GLY A 116 -7.59 -6.79 5.23
N VAL A 117 -8.53 -7.49 5.82
CA VAL A 117 -9.18 -8.62 5.17
C VAL A 117 -10.61 -8.24 4.79
N TRP A 118 -10.91 -8.24 3.51
CA TRP A 118 -12.26 -8.16 2.97
C TRP A 118 -12.99 -9.49 3.17
N TYR A 119 -14.26 -9.44 3.51
CA TYR A 119 -15.13 -10.63 3.62
C TYR A 119 -16.58 -10.29 3.33
N ARG A 120 -17.42 -11.31 3.21
CA ARG A 120 -18.86 -11.17 3.05
C ARG A 120 -19.58 -11.58 4.34
N THR A 121 -20.33 -10.66 4.93
CA THR A 121 -21.06 -10.89 6.17
C THR A 121 -22.16 -11.97 6.05
N ASP A 122 -22.81 -12.06 4.90
CA ASP A 122 -23.80 -13.09 4.59
C ASP A 122 -23.19 -14.50 4.49
N GLN A 123 -21.99 -14.61 3.88
CA GLN A 123 -21.26 -15.88 3.79
C GLN A 123 -20.76 -16.33 5.17
N PHE A 124 -20.21 -15.45 5.97
CA PHE A 124 -19.81 -15.75 7.35
C PHE A 124 -20.98 -16.28 8.14
N LYS A 125 -22.13 -15.57 8.10
CA LYS A 125 -23.36 -16.01 8.76
C LYS A 125 -23.83 -17.38 8.28
N ALA A 126 -23.80 -17.63 6.97
CA ALA A 126 -24.22 -18.91 6.37
C ALA A 126 -23.29 -20.07 6.75
N ALA A 127 -22.00 -19.80 6.97
CA ALA A 127 -21.01 -20.77 7.45
C ALA A 127 -20.97 -20.92 8.98
N GLY A 128 -21.85 -20.21 9.71
CA GLY A 128 -21.91 -20.25 11.17
C GLY A 128 -20.77 -19.49 11.87
N ILE A 129 -20.11 -18.57 11.16
CA ILE A 129 -19.07 -17.70 11.72
C ILE A 129 -19.75 -16.45 12.29
N THR A 130 -19.63 -16.25 13.59
CA THR A 130 -20.36 -15.20 14.33
C THR A 130 -19.58 -13.89 14.47
N SER A 131 -18.26 -13.94 14.32
CA SER A 131 -17.34 -12.79 14.39
C SER A 131 -16.11 -13.04 13.52
N PRO A 132 -15.45 -11.97 13.01
CA PRO A 132 -14.18 -12.11 12.34
C PRO A 132 -13.11 -12.79 13.21
N PRO A 133 -12.19 -13.55 12.60
CA PRO A 133 -11.09 -14.21 13.30
C PRO A 133 -10.11 -13.18 13.89
N THR A 134 -9.54 -13.49 15.06
CA THR A 134 -8.54 -12.67 15.75
C THR A 134 -7.18 -13.35 15.83
N THR A 135 -7.08 -14.62 15.44
CA THR A 135 -5.83 -15.39 15.39
C THR A 135 -5.68 -16.08 14.04
N TRP A 136 -4.46 -16.46 13.68
CA TRP A 136 -4.19 -17.23 12.46
C TRP A 136 -4.93 -18.58 12.44
N ALA A 137 -4.98 -19.27 13.57
CA ALA A 137 -5.69 -20.54 13.68
C ALA A 137 -7.19 -20.38 13.40
N GLN A 138 -7.80 -19.28 13.89
CA GLN A 138 -9.21 -18.98 13.59
C GLN A 138 -9.38 -18.61 12.12
N LEU A 139 -8.45 -17.82 11.54
CA LEU A 139 -8.50 -17.43 10.13
C LEU A 139 -8.51 -18.67 9.22
N ALA A 140 -7.59 -19.60 9.43
CA ALA A 140 -7.54 -20.85 8.67
C ALA A 140 -8.81 -21.72 8.89
N THR A 141 -9.28 -21.85 10.12
CA THR A 141 -10.50 -22.60 10.44
C THR A 141 -11.73 -21.99 9.77
N ASP A 142 -11.86 -20.67 9.77
CA ASP A 142 -12.99 -19.99 9.17
C ASP A 142 -12.93 -20.05 7.63
N ALA A 143 -11.75 -19.98 7.05
CA ALA A 143 -11.54 -20.24 5.61
C ALA A 143 -12.02 -21.65 5.22
N GLN A 144 -11.67 -22.67 5.99
CA GLN A 144 -12.13 -24.05 5.77
C GLN A 144 -13.66 -24.18 5.87
N LYS A 145 -14.29 -23.52 6.87
CA LYS A 145 -15.77 -23.51 6.99
C LYS A 145 -16.45 -22.87 5.79
N LEU A 146 -15.89 -21.77 5.29
CA LEU A 146 -16.40 -21.07 4.11
C LEU A 146 -16.31 -21.95 2.87
N MET A 147 -15.15 -22.54 2.59
CA MET A 147 -14.96 -23.48 1.45
C MET A 147 -15.88 -24.70 1.55
N ALA A 148 -16.09 -25.23 2.75
CA ALA A 148 -17.03 -26.35 2.98
C ALA A 148 -18.48 -25.94 2.69
N LYS A 149 -18.85 -24.69 3.05
CA LYS A 149 -20.19 -24.15 2.84
C LYS A 149 -20.44 -23.74 1.39
N PHE A 150 -19.41 -23.24 0.71
CA PHE A 150 -19.45 -22.74 -0.67
C PHE A 150 -18.48 -23.53 -1.56
N PRO A 151 -18.81 -24.77 -1.96
CA PRO A 151 -17.92 -25.59 -2.77
C PRO A 151 -17.52 -24.90 -4.09
N GLY A 152 -16.24 -24.90 -4.40
CA GLY A 152 -15.68 -24.27 -5.60
C GLY A 152 -15.12 -22.86 -5.37
N THR A 153 -15.19 -22.34 -4.14
CA THR A 153 -14.46 -21.13 -3.72
C THR A 153 -13.09 -21.48 -3.12
N TYR A 154 -12.26 -20.48 -2.95
CA TYR A 154 -11.06 -20.50 -2.11
C TYR A 154 -11.27 -19.66 -0.86
N GLY A 155 -10.67 -20.07 0.25
CA GLY A 155 -10.95 -19.47 1.57
C GLY A 155 -10.30 -18.12 1.76
N ILE A 156 -9.06 -17.98 1.30
CA ILE A 156 -8.27 -16.74 1.41
C ILE A 156 -7.18 -16.72 0.34
N ASP A 157 -6.71 -15.54 -0.03
CA ASP A 157 -5.55 -15.38 -0.91
C ASP A 157 -4.22 -15.53 -0.14
N ALA A 158 -3.22 -16.09 -0.81
CA ALA A 158 -1.82 -16.11 -0.41
C ALA A 158 -0.99 -15.69 -1.62
N ILE A 159 -0.97 -14.39 -1.87
CA ILE A 159 -0.30 -13.75 -3.01
C ILE A 159 1.19 -13.65 -2.72
N THR A 160 2.05 -13.98 -3.68
CA THR A 160 3.50 -13.90 -3.45
C THR A 160 4.10 -12.53 -3.72
N ASP A 161 3.50 -11.75 -4.61
CA ASP A 161 4.05 -10.46 -5.06
C ASP A 161 3.35 -9.26 -4.38
N ASP A 162 2.87 -9.44 -3.14
CA ASP A 162 2.39 -8.39 -2.24
C ASP A 162 3.12 -8.44 -0.89
N THR A 163 4.35 -7.95 -0.88
CA THR A 163 5.18 -7.88 0.34
C THR A 163 4.55 -7.03 1.43
N ASN A 164 3.75 -6.03 1.07
CA ASN A 164 3.06 -5.19 2.05
C ASN A 164 2.01 -5.98 2.86
N ALA A 165 1.27 -6.88 2.22
CA ALA A 165 0.36 -7.79 2.92
C ALA A 165 1.14 -8.83 3.73
N PHE A 166 2.16 -9.46 3.11
CA PHE A 166 2.98 -10.47 3.76
C PHE A 166 3.69 -9.95 5.01
N SER A 167 4.22 -8.73 5.00
CA SER A 167 4.88 -8.11 6.15
C SER A 167 3.99 -8.06 7.40
N SER A 168 2.66 -7.97 7.22
CA SER A 168 1.73 -8.01 8.35
C SER A 168 1.74 -9.35 9.08
N PHE A 169 2.04 -10.44 8.40
CA PHE A 169 2.20 -11.74 9.06
C PHE A 169 3.52 -11.79 9.85
N ILE A 170 4.61 -11.29 9.30
CA ILE A 170 5.88 -11.15 10.04
C ILE A 170 5.66 -10.36 11.34
N TRP A 171 5.09 -9.17 11.23
CA TRP A 171 4.82 -8.31 12.39
C TRP A 171 3.79 -8.91 13.35
N GLY A 172 2.80 -9.63 12.82
CA GLY A 172 1.77 -10.33 13.58
C GLY A 172 2.30 -11.50 14.42
N ALA A 173 3.47 -12.05 14.07
CA ALA A 173 4.22 -13.01 14.86
C ALA A 173 5.16 -12.35 15.90
N GLY A 174 5.26 -11.02 15.89
CA GLY A 174 6.23 -10.27 16.69
C GLY A 174 7.62 -10.19 16.06
N GLY A 175 7.76 -10.59 14.78
CA GLY A 175 8.98 -10.49 14.00
C GLY A 175 9.22 -9.12 13.38
N GLN A 176 10.32 -8.97 12.67
CA GLN A 176 10.72 -7.76 11.94
C GLN A 176 11.44 -8.16 10.65
N VAL A 177 10.96 -7.74 9.51
CA VAL A 177 11.61 -8.05 8.22
C VAL A 177 13.06 -7.57 8.21
N ALA A 178 13.31 -6.38 8.74
CA ALA A 178 14.65 -5.85 9.00
C ALA A 178 14.56 -4.71 10.03
N THR A 179 15.66 -4.45 10.71
CA THR A 179 15.81 -3.35 11.67
C THR A 179 16.99 -2.45 11.30
N GLU A 180 16.90 -1.16 11.63
CA GLU A 180 17.95 -0.19 11.36
C GLU A 180 18.59 0.28 12.67
N SER A 181 19.92 0.34 12.68
CA SER A 181 20.69 0.93 13.77
C SER A 181 21.91 1.67 13.23
N ASN A 182 21.99 2.97 13.54
CA ASN A 182 23.09 3.85 13.13
C ASN A 182 23.39 3.83 11.62
N GLY A 183 22.35 3.83 10.79
CA GLY A 183 22.45 3.83 9.34
C GLY A 183 22.76 2.45 8.73
N THR A 184 22.74 1.40 9.53
CA THR A 184 22.99 0.02 9.08
C THR A 184 21.73 -0.82 9.28
N TRP A 185 21.28 -1.46 8.23
CA TRP A 185 20.16 -2.39 8.23
C TRP A 185 20.60 -3.80 8.57
N THR A 186 19.83 -4.47 9.38
CA THR A 186 19.97 -5.91 9.70
C THR A 186 18.69 -6.62 9.30
N ALA A 187 18.77 -7.53 8.33
CA ALA A 187 17.66 -8.38 7.92
C ALA A 187 17.44 -9.50 8.96
N ASP A 188 16.17 -9.84 9.24
CA ASP A 188 15.81 -10.75 10.34
C ASP A 188 14.89 -11.92 9.92
N LEU A 189 14.78 -12.20 8.60
CA LEU A 189 13.90 -13.25 8.07
C LEU A 189 14.19 -14.65 8.64
N THR A 190 15.37 -14.86 9.24
CA THR A 190 15.77 -16.13 9.89
C THR A 190 15.46 -16.16 11.38
N SER A 191 14.83 -15.15 11.94
CA SER A 191 14.37 -15.19 13.33
C SER A 191 13.27 -16.25 13.51
N PRO A 192 13.13 -16.84 14.72
CA PRO A 192 12.06 -17.80 14.94
C PRO A 192 10.65 -17.26 14.67
N ALA A 193 10.40 -15.97 14.94
CA ALA A 193 9.12 -15.32 14.69
C ALA A 193 8.86 -15.17 13.19
N ASP A 194 9.87 -14.72 12.43
CA ASP A 194 9.76 -14.55 10.98
C ASP A 194 9.61 -15.91 10.28
N GLU A 195 10.40 -16.93 10.67
CA GLU A 195 10.24 -18.27 10.11
C GLU A 195 8.85 -18.86 10.39
N ALA A 196 8.27 -18.63 11.58
CA ALA A 196 6.91 -19.06 11.88
C ALA A 196 5.89 -18.37 10.98
N ALA A 197 6.03 -17.06 10.75
CA ALA A 197 5.16 -16.29 9.87
C ALA A 197 5.28 -16.78 8.40
N ILE A 198 6.50 -16.99 7.92
CA ILE A 198 6.77 -17.51 6.57
C ILE A 198 6.11 -18.88 6.40
N GLN A 199 6.31 -19.79 7.37
CA GLN A 199 5.71 -21.12 7.35
C GLN A 199 4.19 -21.06 7.31
N TYR A 200 3.58 -20.22 8.17
CA TYR A 200 2.13 -20.05 8.18
C TYR A 200 1.60 -19.52 6.85
N TYR A 201 2.20 -18.46 6.32
CA TYR A 201 1.76 -17.88 5.04
C TYR A 201 1.85 -18.90 3.88
N VAL A 202 2.95 -19.64 3.82
CA VAL A 202 3.14 -20.71 2.84
C VAL A 202 2.15 -21.85 3.05
N SER A 203 1.77 -22.15 4.30
CA SER A 203 0.82 -23.23 4.61
C SER A 203 -0.58 -22.97 4.05
N LEU A 204 -1.01 -21.70 3.96
CA LEU A 204 -2.31 -21.32 3.38
C LEU A 204 -2.51 -21.89 1.96
N TYR A 205 -1.43 -22.00 1.22
CA TYR A 205 -1.45 -22.65 -0.11
C TYR A 205 -1.07 -24.13 -0.04
N ARG A 206 0.10 -24.48 0.55
CA ARG A 206 0.74 -25.79 0.38
C ARG A 206 0.10 -26.92 1.15
N THR A 207 -0.30 -26.69 2.38
CA THR A 207 -0.81 -27.72 3.28
C THR A 207 -2.29 -27.59 3.55
N ASP A 208 -2.76 -26.36 3.69
CA ASP A 208 -4.16 -26.09 4.06
C ASP A 208 -5.07 -25.95 2.82
N HIS A 209 -4.47 -25.75 1.65
CA HIS A 209 -5.16 -25.62 0.35
C HIS A 209 -6.25 -24.54 0.33
N LEU A 210 -6.07 -23.47 1.10
CA LEU A 210 -7.03 -22.36 1.21
C LEU A 210 -6.91 -21.34 0.11
N SER A 211 -5.74 -21.31 -0.56
CA SER A 211 -5.41 -20.38 -1.66
C SER A 211 -5.10 -21.15 -2.95
N PRO A 212 -5.47 -20.64 -4.14
CA PRO A 212 -5.16 -21.29 -5.40
C PRO A 212 -3.73 -21.02 -5.89
N SER A 213 -3.16 -21.97 -6.65
CA SER A 213 -1.83 -21.83 -7.25
C SER A 213 -1.69 -20.65 -8.22
N LYS A 214 -2.78 -20.15 -8.76
CA LYS A 214 -2.75 -19.02 -9.70
C LYS A 214 -2.29 -17.69 -9.08
N TYR A 215 -2.26 -17.58 -7.73
CA TYR A 215 -1.77 -16.38 -7.06
C TYR A 215 -0.25 -16.39 -6.86
N ILE A 216 0.43 -17.48 -7.18
CA ILE A 216 1.90 -17.54 -7.15
C ILE A 216 2.46 -16.73 -8.32
N GLY A 217 3.31 -15.75 -8.04
CA GLY A 217 3.86 -14.81 -9.02
C GLY A 217 2.87 -13.75 -9.50
N GLN A 218 1.87 -13.43 -8.69
CA GLN A 218 0.91 -12.37 -8.97
C GLN A 218 0.84 -11.34 -7.84
N THR A 219 0.45 -10.12 -8.21
CA THR A 219 -0.04 -9.10 -7.29
C THR A 219 -1.53 -9.30 -7.01
N GLU A 220 -2.09 -8.52 -6.10
CA GLU A 220 -3.54 -8.49 -5.80
C GLU A 220 -4.41 -8.23 -7.05
N LEU A 221 -3.89 -7.50 -8.02
CA LEU A 221 -4.57 -7.18 -9.28
C LEU A 221 -4.36 -8.26 -10.37
N GLY A 222 -3.51 -9.26 -10.10
CA GLY A 222 -3.05 -10.22 -11.09
C GLY A 222 -1.89 -9.69 -11.93
N ASN A 223 -1.39 -10.49 -12.84
CA ASN A 223 -0.33 -10.07 -13.74
C ASN A 223 -0.87 -9.11 -14.82
N THR A 224 -0.08 -8.08 -15.13
CA THR A 224 -0.36 -7.14 -16.21
C THR A 224 -0.60 -7.91 -17.51
N GLY A 225 -1.77 -7.73 -18.12
CA GLY A 225 -2.16 -8.46 -19.35
C GLY A 225 -2.81 -9.83 -19.14
N SER A 226 -2.99 -10.28 -17.89
CA SER A 226 -3.74 -11.53 -17.63
C SER A 226 -5.24 -11.31 -17.83
N THR A 227 -5.88 -12.20 -18.58
CA THR A 227 -7.35 -12.22 -18.75
C THR A 227 -8.06 -12.92 -17.58
N SER A 228 -7.31 -13.57 -16.70
CA SER A 228 -7.85 -14.36 -15.59
C SER A 228 -8.16 -13.57 -14.33
N GLY A 229 -7.80 -12.29 -14.28
CA GLY A 229 -7.99 -11.44 -13.10
C GLY A 229 -7.20 -11.91 -11.86
N GLY A 230 -6.93 -10.98 -10.95
CA GLY A 230 -6.30 -11.26 -9.65
C GLY A 230 -7.29 -11.65 -8.55
N ALA A 231 -6.82 -11.66 -7.32
CA ALA A 231 -7.64 -11.96 -6.14
C ALA A 231 -8.79 -10.96 -5.96
N ASN A 232 -8.61 -9.68 -6.32
CA ASN A 232 -9.66 -8.67 -6.35
C ASN A 232 -10.84 -9.08 -7.24
N THR A 233 -10.54 -9.61 -8.44
CA THR A 233 -11.56 -10.09 -9.38
C THR A 233 -12.28 -11.32 -8.82
N ASP A 234 -11.54 -12.26 -8.24
CA ASP A 234 -12.14 -13.48 -7.69
C ASP A 234 -13.03 -13.18 -6.48
N PHE A 235 -12.60 -12.29 -5.60
CA PHE A 235 -13.44 -11.85 -4.48
C PHE A 235 -14.71 -11.14 -4.99
N GLY A 236 -14.56 -10.20 -5.91
CA GLY A 236 -15.68 -9.49 -6.52
C GLY A 236 -16.69 -10.42 -7.21
N LEU A 237 -16.25 -11.52 -7.78
CA LEU A 237 -17.08 -12.54 -8.44
C LEU A 237 -17.51 -13.69 -7.53
N GLY A 238 -17.19 -13.65 -6.23
CA GLY A 238 -17.59 -14.65 -5.24
C GLY A 238 -16.85 -15.99 -5.38
N LYS A 239 -15.63 -15.99 -5.94
CA LYS A 239 -14.77 -17.17 -6.08
C LYS A 239 -13.72 -17.26 -4.97
N LEU A 240 -13.56 -16.21 -4.21
CA LEU A 240 -12.67 -16.07 -3.07
C LEU A 240 -13.48 -15.54 -1.90
N ASP A 241 -13.42 -16.20 -0.75
CA ASP A 241 -14.28 -15.90 0.40
C ASP A 241 -13.73 -14.76 1.28
N MET A 242 -12.40 -14.69 1.42
CA MET A 242 -11.68 -13.62 2.11
C MET A 242 -10.53 -13.12 1.23
N TYR A 243 -10.27 -11.81 1.27
CA TYR A 243 -9.32 -11.15 0.39
C TYR A 243 -8.50 -10.10 1.15
N ILE A 244 -7.17 -10.21 1.08
CA ILE A 244 -6.25 -9.29 1.75
C ILE A 244 -5.90 -8.16 0.78
N ASP A 245 -6.40 -6.96 1.05
CA ASP A 245 -6.06 -5.73 0.32
C ASP A 245 -6.58 -4.52 1.09
N GLY A 246 -6.40 -3.33 0.55
CA GLY A 246 -6.91 -2.09 1.12
C GLY A 246 -8.31 -1.72 0.61
N PRO A 247 -8.88 -0.64 1.14
CA PRO A 247 -10.22 -0.18 0.71
C PRO A 247 -10.25 0.32 -0.74
N TRP A 248 -9.11 0.66 -1.34
CA TRP A 248 -8.98 0.99 -2.77
C TRP A 248 -9.38 -0.16 -3.70
N ALA A 249 -9.42 -1.39 -3.22
CA ALA A 249 -9.87 -2.55 -4.01
C ALA A 249 -11.24 -2.35 -4.65
N THR A 250 -12.11 -1.53 -4.05
CA THR A 250 -13.42 -1.19 -4.63
C THR A 250 -13.32 -0.54 -6.01
N ALA A 251 -12.25 0.18 -6.30
CA ALA A 251 -12.03 0.85 -7.59
C ALA A 251 -11.53 -0.14 -8.68
N THR A 252 -10.94 -1.26 -8.28
CA THR A 252 -10.33 -2.23 -9.19
C THR A 252 -11.15 -3.53 -9.35
N MET A 253 -12.12 -3.76 -8.47
CA MET A 253 -13.02 -4.89 -8.58
C MET A 253 -13.93 -4.77 -9.79
N PRO A 254 -14.33 -5.89 -10.44
CA PRO A 254 -15.20 -5.88 -11.60
C PRO A 254 -16.51 -5.13 -11.36
N ALA A 255 -17.01 -4.43 -12.38
CA ALA A 255 -18.30 -3.72 -12.32
C ALA A 255 -19.48 -4.63 -11.98
N ASN A 256 -19.42 -5.90 -12.45
CA ASN A 256 -20.40 -6.95 -12.18
C ASN A 256 -20.15 -7.71 -10.85
N SER A 257 -19.35 -7.16 -9.95
CA SER A 257 -19.16 -7.74 -8.62
C SER A 257 -20.47 -7.91 -7.88
N THR A 258 -20.59 -9.04 -7.17
CA THR A 258 -21.83 -9.46 -6.51
C THR A 258 -21.90 -8.98 -5.07
N ASP A 259 -23.13 -8.76 -4.58
CA ASP A 259 -23.45 -8.62 -3.15
C ASP A 259 -22.65 -7.56 -2.37
N LYS A 260 -22.31 -6.45 -3.02
CA LYS A 260 -21.53 -5.35 -2.44
C LYS A 260 -22.09 -4.83 -1.10
N ALA A 261 -23.42 -4.92 -0.91
CA ALA A 261 -24.08 -4.53 0.34
C ALA A 261 -23.67 -5.38 1.56
N ASN A 262 -23.12 -6.58 1.31
CA ASN A 262 -22.66 -7.52 2.32
C ASN A 262 -21.13 -7.48 2.54
N TRP A 263 -20.42 -6.62 1.83
CA TRP A 263 -18.98 -6.48 2.02
C TRP A 263 -18.66 -5.79 3.33
N ALA A 264 -17.67 -6.31 4.01
CA ALA A 264 -17.11 -5.78 5.23
C ALA A 264 -15.61 -6.08 5.29
N SER A 265 -14.93 -5.52 6.27
CA SER A 265 -13.53 -5.80 6.51
C SER A 265 -13.23 -6.03 7.98
N PHE A 266 -12.11 -6.69 8.25
CA PHE A 266 -11.50 -6.81 9.57
C PHE A 266 -9.98 -6.67 9.46
N PRO A 267 -9.29 -6.27 10.56
CA PRO A 267 -7.84 -6.19 10.57
C PRO A 267 -7.20 -7.56 10.36
N ILE A 268 -6.04 -7.62 9.71
CA ILE A 268 -5.28 -8.87 9.60
C ILE A 268 -5.01 -9.42 11.01
N PRO A 269 -5.36 -10.67 11.31
CA PRO A 269 -5.14 -11.25 12.63
C PRO A 269 -3.65 -11.42 12.93
N SER A 270 -3.27 -11.29 14.20
CA SER A 270 -1.94 -11.73 14.67
C SER A 270 -1.92 -13.24 14.91
N GLU A 271 -0.73 -13.79 15.12
CA GLU A 271 -0.55 -15.22 15.40
C GLU A 271 -1.43 -15.67 16.57
N ASN A 272 -1.35 -14.98 17.70
CA ASN A 272 -1.95 -15.40 18.95
C ASN A 272 -3.12 -14.53 19.46
N GLY A 273 -3.49 -13.44 18.71
CA GLY A 273 -4.54 -12.50 19.18
C GLY A 273 -4.24 -11.88 20.56
N PRO A 274 -5.18 -11.15 21.15
CA PRO A 274 -6.40 -10.59 20.53
C PRO A 274 -6.12 -9.33 19.70
N ASN A 275 -4.87 -8.81 19.70
CA ASN A 275 -4.52 -7.62 18.92
C ASN A 275 -4.37 -8.00 17.43
N SER A 276 -4.74 -7.07 16.57
CA SER A 276 -4.47 -7.21 15.13
C SER A 276 -2.97 -7.17 14.86
N ALA A 277 -2.54 -7.80 13.75
CA ALA A 277 -1.21 -7.61 13.23
C ALA A 277 -0.98 -6.13 12.90
N PRO A 278 0.24 -5.59 13.11
CA PRO A 278 0.62 -4.34 12.48
C PRO A 278 0.51 -4.44 10.95
N VAL A 279 0.13 -3.35 10.31
CA VAL A 279 -0.01 -3.30 8.85
C VAL A 279 0.87 -2.19 8.28
N PHE A 280 1.27 -2.35 7.01
CA PHE A 280 2.01 -1.30 6.34
C PHE A 280 1.14 -0.06 6.15
N ALA A 281 1.61 1.09 6.63
CA ALA A 281 1.03 2.40 6.35
C ALA A 281 1.49 2.86 4.96
N GLY A 282 0.83 2.36 3.94
CA GLY A 282 1.05 2.79 2.55
C GLY A 282 0.42 4.15 2.28
N GLY A 283 0.64 4.67 1.09
CA GLY A 283 0.06 5.93 0.66
C GLY A 283 0.86 6.58 -0.44
N SER A 284 0.44 7.78 -0.79
CA SER A 284 1.13 8.62 -1.77
C SER A 284 1.38 10.00 -1.20
N ASP A 285 2.47 10.58 -1.68
CA ASP A 285 2.94 11.90 -1.33
C ASP A 285 2.91 12.80 -2.58
N LEU A 286 2.84 14.11 -2.38
CA LEU A 286 3.01 15.10 -3.43
C LEU A 286 4.39 15.72 -3.31
N ALA A 287 5.16 15.71 -4.38
CA ALA A 287 6.51 16.24 -4.43
C ALA A 287 6.72 17.17 -5.63
N ILE A 288 7.69 18.07 -5.50
CA ILE A 288 8.14 18.96 -6.56
C ILE A 288 9.50 18.46 -7.06
N PHE A 289 9.66 18.28 -8.37
CA PHE A 289 10.97 17.99 -8.90
C PHE A 289 11.89 19.21 -8.82
N LYS A 290 13.14 18.99 -8.44
CA LYS A 290 14.15 20.04 -8.29
C LYS A 290 14.41 20.83 -9.60
N THR A 291 14.11 20.22 -10.73
CA THR A 291 14.25 20.81 -12.05
C THR A 291 13.13 21.80 -12.40
N SER A 292 12.04 21.83 -11.64
CA SER A 292 10.96 22.80 -11.83
C SER A 292 11.47 24.23 -11.69
N LYS A 293 11.06 25.07 -12.62
CA LYS A 293 11.31 26.52 -12.61
C LYS A 293 10.19 27.31 -11.92
N TYR A 294 9.15 26.62 -11.49
CA TYR A 294 7.89 27.21 -11.00
C TYR A 294 7.58 26.83 -9.55
N GLN A 295 8.59 26.48 -8.74
CA GLN A 295 8.44 25.85 -7.43
C GLN A 295 7.41 26.56 -6.51
N GLN A 296 7.29 27.89 -6.58
CA GLN A 296 6.25 28.60 -5.81
C GLN A 296 4.83 28.28 -6.32
N ALA A 297 4.62 28.32 -7.63
CA ALA A 297 3.32 27.97 -8.22
C ALA A 297 2.97 26.48 -8.04
N ASP A 298 3.99 25.63 -8.08
CA ASP A 298 3.85 24.19 -7.83
C ASP A 298 3.41 23.94 -6.37
N TRP A 299 4.04 24.61 -5.43
CA TRP A 299 3.66 24.54 -4.03
C TRP A 299 2.24 25.09 -3.80
N ASP A 300 1.90 26.23 -4.39
CA ASP A 300 0.57 26.82 -4.28
C ASP A 300 -0.49 25.85 -4.80
N LEU A 301 -0.23 25.14 -5.90
CA LEU A 301 -1.12 24.09 -6.41
C LEU A 301 -1.18 22.89 -5.45
N ILE A 302 -0.06 22.40 -4.94
CA ILE A 302 -0.03 21.34 -3.92
C ILE A 302 -0.86 21.74 -2.70
N SER A 303 -0.73 22.99 -2.23
CA SER A 303 -1.48 23.49 -1.07
C SER A 303 -3.00 23.48 -1.28
N VAL A 304 -3.46 23.62 -2.53
CA VAL A 304 -4.87 23.48 -2.90
C VAL A 304 -5.26 22.02 -3.02
N MET A 305 -4.45 21.19 -3.69
CA MET A 305 -4.70 19.75 -3.83
C MET A 305 -4.83 19.08 -2.46
N ASP A 306 -3.95 19.44 -1.54
CA ASP A 306 -3.80 18.82 -0.25
C ASP A 306 -4.33 19.69 0.91
N ASN A 307 -5.27 20.60 0.66
CA ASN A 307 -6.05 21.14 1.75
C ASN A 307 -7.01 20.08 2.29
N THR A 308 -7.44 20.21 3.54
CA THR A 308 -8.28 19.19 4.22
C THR A 308 -9.52 18.80 3.40
N ALA A 309 -10.19 19.75 2.76
CA ALA A 309 -11.40 19.47 1.99
C ALA A 309 -11.11 18.67 0.70
N ASN A 310 -10.13 19.09 -0.07
CA ASN A 310 -9.77 18.45 -1.34
C ASN A 310 -9.12 17.07 -1.11
N SER A 311 -8.17 16.98 -0.17
CA SER A 311 -7.53 15.71 0.19
C SER A 311 -8.55 14.69 0.71
N THR A 312 -9.45 15.10 1.61
CA THR A 312 -10.54 14.23 2.09
C THR A 312 -11.49 13.81 0.96
N SER A 313 -11.83 14.73 0.07
CA SER A 313 -12.68 14.42 -1.10
C SER A 313 -12.00 13.41 -2.02
N PHE A 314 -10.70 13.58 -2.31
CA PHE A 314 -9.95 12.64 -3.14
C PHE A 314 -9.82 11.26 -2.48
N ALA A 315 -9.42 11.23 -1.20
CA ALA A 315 -9.31 9.99 -0.44
C ALA A 315 -10.63 9.19 -0.43
N ASN A 316 -11.77 9.89 -0.27
CA ASN A 316 -13.08 9.25 -0.33
C ASN A 316 -13.43 8.68 -1.71
N LEU A 317 -13.00 9.33 -2.81
CA LEU A 317 -13.21 8.83 -4.17
C LEU A 317 -12.49 7.52 -4.42
N GLN A 318 -11.32 7.36 -3.81
CA GLN A 318 -10.41 6.25 -4.04
C GLN A 318 -10.44 5.18 -2.95
N GLY A 319 -11.18 5.39 -1.87
CA GLY A 319 -11.18 4.50 -0.71
C GLY A 319 -9.92 4.60 0.16
N PHE A 320 -9.18 5.70 0.07
CA PHE A 320 -8.01 5.98 0.91
C PHE A 320 -8.38 6.76 2.17
N PHE A 321 -7.38 6.99 3.02
CA PHE A 321 -7.47 7.86 4.19
C PHE A 321 -6.77 9.20 3.90
N PRO A 322 -7.39 10.35 4.19
CA PRO A 322 -6.69 11.63 4.09
C PRO A 322 -5.57 11.72 5.13
N PRO A 323 -4.54 12.52 4.90
CA PRO A 323 -3.37 12.58 5.79
C PRO A 323 -3.63 13.37 7.10
N TYR A 324 -4.88 13.73 7.38
CA TYR A 324 -5.27 14.57 8.50
C TYR A 324 -5.84 13.78 9.67
N THR A 325 -5.24 13.91 10.85
CA THR A 325 -5.64 13.20 12.08
C THR A 325 -7.12 13.38 12.42
N ALA A 326 -7.65 14.59 12.26
CA ALA A 326 -9.06 14.86 12.54
C ALA A 326 -10.01 14.06 11.65
N GLU A 327 -9.65 13.85 10.40
CA GLU A 327 -10.46 13.13 9.42
C GLU A 327 -10.42 11.60 9.65
N LEU A 328 -9.28 11.06 10.16
CA LEU A 328 -9.16 9.63 10.46
C LEU A 328 -10.08 9.17 11.60
N THR A 329 -10.45 10.07 12.50
CA THR A 329 -11.26 9.77 13.68
C THR A 329 -12.75 10.03 13.47
N GLY A 330 -13.14 10.59 12.32
CA GLY A 330 -14.52 11.02 11.99
C GLY A 330 -15.10 10.41 10.73
N GLY A 331 -16.27 10.87 10.35
CA GLY A 331 -16.86 10.74 9.02
C GLY A 331 -17.18 9.32 8.56
N VAL A 332 -16.99 9.09 7.27
CA VAL A 332 -17.37 7.87 6.56
C VAL A 332 -16.64 6.61 7.04
N TYR A 333 -15.45 6.78 7.61
CA TYR A 333 -14.61 5.68 8.09
C TYR A 333 -15.23 4.90 9.25
N LYS A 334 -16.08 5.55 10.05
CA LYS A 334 -16.82 4.90 11.14
C LYS A 334 -18.17 4.33 10.72
N THR A 335 -18.75 4.81 9.63
CA THR A 335 -20.13 4.50 9.24
C THR A 335 -20.24 3.47 8.12
N GLN A 336 -19.25 3.34 7.26
CA GLN A 336 -19.23 2.33 6.21
C GLN A 336 -18.69 1.00 6.74
N LYS A 337 -19.48 -0.06 6.68
CA LYS A 337 -19.16 -1.40 7.21
C LYS A 337 -17.81 -1.93 6.73
N PHE A 338 -17.50 -1.71 5.46
CA PHE A 338 -16.24 -2.20 4.91
C PHE A 338 -15.04 -1.34 5.34
N MET A 339 -15.23 -0.11 5.80
CA MET A 339 -14.13 0.75 6.24
C MET A 339 -13.70 0.50 7.69
N SER A 340 -14.55 -0.06 8.53
CA SER A 340 -14.30 -0.19 9.97
C SER A 340 -13.09 -1.07 10.31
N GLY A 341 -12.88 -2.15 9.56
CA GLY A 341 -11.72 -3.02 9.73
C GLY A 341 -10.42 -2.33 9.36
N PHE A 342 -10.40 -1.58 8.25
CA PHE A 342 -9.25 -0.80 7.83
C PHE A 342 -8.94 0.35 8.78
N ALA A 343 -9.95 1.05 9.28
CA ALA A 343 -9.76 2.10 10.29
C ALA A 343 -9.18 1.55 11.59
N THR A 344 -9.58 0.33 11.98
CA THR A 344 -8.99 -0.37 13.12
C THR A 344 -7.53 -0.77 12.84
N ALA A 345 -7.25 -1.31 11.65
CA ALA A 345 -5.91 -1.69 11.24
C ALA A 345 -4.95 -0.48 11.19
N ALA A 346 -5.42 0.66 10.69
CA ALA A 346 -4.64 1.89 10.60
C ALA A 346 -4.11 2.38 11.95
N ALA A 347 -4.84 2.12 13.05
CA ALA A 347 -4.39 2.46 14.40
C ALA A 347 -3.15 1.65 14.86
N ASN A 348 -2.84 0.53 14.18
CA ASN A 348 -1.68 -0.32 14.43
C ASN A 348 -0.87 -0.48 13.13
N SER A 349 -0.42 0.64 12.57
CA SER A 349 0.33 0.66 11.32
C SER A 349 1.78 1.06 11.53
N GLN A 350 2.65 0.59 10.65
CA GLN A 350 4.07 0.95 10.62
C GLN A 350 4.59 1.04 9.18
N VAL A 351 5.74 1.64 8.97
CA VAL A 351 6.34 1.89 7.65
C VAL A 351 7.63 1.10 7.49
N SER A 352 8.49 1.12 8.52
CA SER A 352 9.81 0.46 8.48
C SER A 352 9.67 -1.08 8.48
N PRO A 353 10.50 -1.78 7.69
CA PRO A 353 11.59 -1.29 6.83
C PRO A 353 11.18 -0.93 5.40
N LEU A 354 9.89 -0.94 5.05
CA LEU A 354 9.42 -0.79 3.68
C LEU A 354 9.67 0.62 3.10
N ASN A 355 10.02 1.58 3.96
CA ASN A 355 10.48 2.92 3.57
C ASN A 355 12.00 3.07 3.59
N ALA A 356 12.77 1.99 3.71
CA ALA A 356 14.22 2.07 3.61
C ALA A 356 14.62 2.54 2.20
N LYS A 357 15.66 3.39 2.11
CA LYS A 357 16.16 4.00 0.86
C LYS A 357 16.34 2.99 -0.28
N ASN A 358 16.79 1.78 0.03
CA ASN A 358 17.04 0.75 -0.96
C ASN A 358 15.92 -0.32 -1.01
N TRP A 359 14.81 -0.11 -0.30
CA TRP A 359 13.70 -1.04 -0.32
C TRP A 359 13.10 -1.26 -1.71
N PRO A 360 12.86 -0.21 -2.54
CA PRO A 360 12.33 -0.43 -3.88
C PRO A 360 13.23 -1.32 -4.75
N THR A 361 14.54 -1.28 -4.54
CA THR A 361 15.49 -2.17 -5.25
C THR A 361 15.35 -3.61 -4.79
N ALA A 362 15.13 -3.85 -3.49
CA ALA A 362 15.02 -5.18 -2.91
C ALA A 362 13.69 -5.88 -3.25
N ASP A 363 12.61 -5.12 -3.31
CA ASP A 363 11.25 -5.67 -3.30
C ASP A 363 10.50 -5.52 -4.62
N THR A 364 10.49 -4.31 -5.22
CA THR A 364 9.64 -4.02 -6.38
C THR A 364 10.44 -3.69 -7.65
N GLY A 365 11.75 -3.50 -7.53
CA GLY A 365 12.61 -3.04 -8.62
C GLY A 365 13.34 -4.18 -9.31
N LYS A 366 14.56 -4.42 -8.84
CA LYS A 366 15.48 -5.29 -9.56
C LYS A 366 15.47 -6.74 -9.06
N TYR A 367 15.29 -6.96 -7.76
CA TYR A 367 15.62 -8.25 -7.17
C TYR A 367 14.42 -9.08 -6.68
N PHE A 368 13.29 -8.48 -6.35
CA PHE A 368 12.08 -9.18 -5.87
C PHE A 368 12.35 -10.23 -4.79
N ILE A 369 13.19 -9.89 -3.79
CA ILE A 369 13.78 -10.86 -2.84
C ILE A 369 12.70 -11.64 -2.07
N ILE A 370 11.76 -10.92 -1.44
CA ILE A 370 10.68 -11.58 -0.67
C ILE A 370 9.69 -12.29 -1.59
N PRO A 371 9.19 -11.68 -2.67
CA PRO A 371 8.36 -12.38 -3.64
C PRO A 371 8.99 -13.67 -4.19
N ASP A 372 10.27 -13.65 -4.55
CA ASP A 372 10.95 -14.83 -5.09
C ASP A 372 11.17 -15.91 -4.03
N MET A 373 11.46 -15.52 -2.79
CA MET A 373 11.49 -16.45 -1.65
C MET A 373 10.13 -17.14 -1.47
N LEU A 374 9.04 -16.40 -1.42
CA LEU A 374 7.70 -16.96 -1.26
C LEU A 374 7.33 -17.89 -2.44
N LYS A 375 7.61 -17.47 -3.67
CA LYS A 375 7.40 -18.31 -4.87
C LYS A 375 8.17 -19.63 -4.79
N ALA A 376 9.45 -19.56 -4.40
CA ALA A 376 10.27 -20.77 -4.28
C ALA A 376 9.73 -21.71 -3.19
N LEU A 377 9.35 -21.18 -2.04
CA LEU A 377 8.78 -21.96 -0.93
C LEU A 377 7.42 -22.58 -1.31
N MET A 378 6.55 -21.83 -1.95
CA MET A 378 5.26 -22.36 -2.44
C MET A 378 5.44 -23.43 -3.52
N ASN A 379 6.52 -23.38 -4.29
CA ASN A 379 6.90 -24.43 -5.27
C ASN A 379 7.71 -25.58 -4.66
N GLY A 380 7.95 -25.59 -3.36
CA GLY A 380 8.52 -26.74 -2.66
C GLY A 380 10.00 -26.65 -2.34
N ALA A 381 10.61 -25.48 -2.48
CA ALA A 381 12.01 -25.30 -2.04
C ALA A 381 12.15 -25.51 -0.52
N PRO A 382 13.32 -25.98 -0.05
CA PRO A 382 13.58 -26.18 1.38
C PRO A 382 13.56 -24.86 2.15
N LEU A 383 12.81 -24.80 3.26
CA LEU A 383 12.59 -23.57 4.02
C LEU A 383 13.91 -22.92 4.46
N ALA A 384 14.71 -23.62 5.26
CA ALA A 384 15.88 -23.04 5.91
C ALA A 384 16.89 -22.42 4.92
N SER A 385 17.21 -23.11 3.82
CA SER A 385 18.17 -22.59 2.83
C SER A 385 17.58 -21.43 2.02
N THR A 386 16.29 -21.49 1.68
CA THR A 386 15.64 -20.45 0.88
C THR A 386 15.50 -19.16 1.69
N VAL A 387 15.09 -19.27 2.96
CA VAL A 387 14.98 -18.09 3.85
C VAL A 387 16.36 -17.51 4.17
N ALA A 388 17.37 -18.34 4.44
CA ALA A 388 18.73 -17.86 4.68
C ALA A 388 19.32 -17.12 3.47
N GLN A 389 19.07 -17.60 2.26
CA GLN A 389 19.48 -16.92 1.03
C GLN A 389 18.78 -15.55 0.89
N ALA A 390 17.47 -15.51 1.04
CA ALA A 390 16.71 -14.26 0.96
C ALA A 390 17.15 -13.25 2.04
N ASN A 391 17.39 -13.73 3.26
CA ASN A 391 17.90 -12.89 4.35
C ASN A 391 19.25 -12.25 4.00
N SER A 392 20.19 -13.04 3.46
CA SER A 392 21.51 -12.54 3.05
C SER A 392 21.42 -11.51 1.92
N GLN A 393 20.59 -11.77 0.92
CA GLN A 393 20.33 -10.85 -0.18
C GLN A 393 19.71 -9.54 0.32
N LEU A 394 18.65 -9.62 1.15
CA LEU A 394 17.99 -8.47 1.74
C LEU A 394 18.96 -7.62 2.57
N GLN A 395 19.77 -8.26 3.43
CA GLN A 395 20.82 -7.62 4.21
C GLN A 395 21.76 -6.81 3.33
N THR A 396 22.21 -7.39 2.22
CA THR A 396 23.14 -6.75 1.30
C THR A 396 22.48 -5.60 0.59
N VAL A 397 21.31 -5.82 -0.03
CA VAL A 397 20.63 -4.80 -0.83
C VAL A 397 20.21 -3.61 0.01
N LEU A 398 19.66 -3.81 1.21
CA LEU A 398 19.26 -2.69 2.07
C LEU A 398 20.42 -1.76 2.40
N ASN A 399 21.64 -2.29 2.56
CA ASN A 399 22.81 -1.48 2.90
C ASN A 399 23.54 -0.91 1.68
N THR A 400 23.56 -1.59 0.55
CA THR A 400 24.40 -1.22 -0.60
C THR A 400 23.62 -0.75 -1.83
N GLY A 401 22.33 -1.10 -1.93
CA GLY A 401 21.50 -0.89 -3.13
C GLY A 401 21.79 -1.88 -4.26
N THR A 402 22.67 -2.86 -4.05
CA THR A 402 23.04 -3.88 -5.06
C THR A 402 23.21 -5.24 -4.42
N GLU A 403 22.95 -6.32 -5.16
CA GLU A 403 23.41 -7.67 -4.76
C GLU A 403 24.95 -7.75 -4.83
N SER A 404 25.52 -8.55 -3.92
CA SER A 404 26.95 -8.84 -3.89
C SER A 404 27.38 -9.76 -5.05
#